data_bed892be2062eca4c73e2889f7062947
#
_entry.id   bed892be2062eca4c73e2889f7062947
#
_cell.length_a   1.000
_cell.length_b   1.000
_cell.length_c   1.000
_cell.angle_alpha   90.00
_cell.angle_beta   90.00
_cell.angle_gamma   90.00
#
_symmetry.space_group_name_H-M   'P 1'
#
loop_
_entity.id
_entity.type
_entity.pdbx_description
1 polymer ?
#
loop_
_entity_poly.entity_id
_entity_poly.type
_entity_poly.pdbx_seq_one_letter_code
_entity_poly.pdbx_strand_id
1 'polypeptide(L)'
;MNFKILSTALSFLSPEILHNIFIKFLKTGVYDKKTNWKNLETHVFGKRFENPLGLAAGFDKNAEVIRGVLKLGFGFLELGTVTPMPQIGNPKPRVFKIPEFEAIIQRLGFNNRGVEEFLKNLK
;
A
#
# COMPACT_ATOMS: atom_id res chain seq x y z
N MET A 1 -14.41 17.98 -1.94
CA MET A 1 -13.99 17.67 -0.55
C MET A 1 -12.57 18.21 -0.38
N ASN A 2 -12.35 19.12 0.56
CA ASN A 2 -11.04 19.78 0.70
C ASN A 2 -10.03 18.81 1.33
N PHE A 3 -9.02 18.41 0.56
CA PHE A 3 -8.01 17.43 0.99
C PHE A 3 -7.30 17.82 2.30
N LYS A 4 -7.07 19.12 2.52
CA LYS A 4 -6.45 19.64 3.76
C LYS A 4 -7.32 19.35 4.99
N ILE A 5 -8.63 19.54 4.92
CA ILE A 5 -9.53 19.28 6.05
C ILE A 5 -9.57 17.79 6.37
N LEU A 6 -9.64 16.94 5.34
CA LEU A 6 -9.62 15.49 5.53
C LEU A 6 -8.29 15.00 6.12
N SER A 7 -7.16 15.51 5.63
CA SER A 7 -5.84 15.14 6.15
C SER A 7 -5.64 15.56 7.61
N THR A 8 -6.14 16.75 8.00
CA THR A 8 -6.11 17.23 9.39
C THR A 8 -6.98 16.37 10.30
N ALA A 9 -8.21 16.03 9.88
CA ALA A 9 -9.09 15.15 10.66
C ALA A 9 -8.50 13.74 10.83
N LEU A 10 -7.80 13.23 9.83
CA LEU A 10 -7.17 11.91 9.87
C LEU A 10 -5.81 11.91 10.58
N SER A 11 -5.21 13.08 10.85
CA SER A 11 -3.91 13.16 11.54
C SER A 11 -3.95 12.70 13.01
N PHE A 12 -5.14 12.71 13.63
CA PHE A 12 -5.34 12.20 15.00
C PHE A 12 -5.30 10.67 15.09
N LEU A 13 -5.47 9.96 13.97
CA LEU A 13 -5.40 8.51 13.95
C LEU A 13 -3.94 8.05 13.85
N SER A 14 -3.63 6.93 14.53
CA SER A 14 -2.30 6.33 14.35
C SER A 14 -2.10 5.93 12.87
N PRO A 15 -0.87 6.05 12.32
CA PRO A 15 -0.59 5.74 10.93
C PRO A 15 -1.00 4.31 10.54
N GLU A 16 -0.88 3.36 11.46
CA GLU A 16 -1.23 1.96 11.22
C GLU A 16 -2.76 1.75 11.16
N ILE A 17 -3.53 2.48 11.97
CA ILE A 17 -5.01 2.46 11.89
C ILE A 17 -5.45 3.05 10.56
N LEU A 18 -4.87 4.17 10.17
CA LEU A 18 -5.19 4.83 8.89
C LEU A 18 -4.88 3.92 7.70
N HIS A 19 -3.73 3.25 7.73
CA HIS A 19 -3.36 2.27 6.71
C HIS A 19 -4.40 1.14 6.61
N ASN A 20 -4.82 0.56 7.73
CA ASN A 20 -5.82 -0.50 7.76
C ASN A 20 -7.20 -0.05 7.22
N ILE A 21 -7.61 1.18 7.53
CA ILE A 21 -8.84 1.77 6.97
C ILE A 21 -8.70 1.89 5.45
N PHE A 22 -7.55 2.34 4.95
CA PHE A 22 -7.32 2.51 3.53
C PHE A 22 -7.28 1.16 2.78
N ILE A 23 -6.66 0.13 3.35
CA ILE A 23 -6.72 -1.24 2.81
C ILE A 23 -8.18 -1.72 2.70
N LYS A 24 -9.00 -1.53 3.75
CA LYS A 24 -10.43 -1.89 3.70
C LYS A 24 -11.18 -1.13 2.62
N PHE A 25 -10.92 0.16 2.46
CA PHE A 25 -11.51 0.98 1.40
C PHE A 25 -11.13 0.46 0.01
N LEU A 26 -9.87 0.14 -0.23
CA LEU A 26 -9.41 -0.40 -1.51
C LEU A 26 -10.04 -1.77 -1.84
N LYS A 27 -10.33 -2.60 -0.83
CA LYS A 27 -11.04 -3.87 -1.00
C LYS A 27 -12.46 -3.70 -1.55
N THR A 28 -13.14 -2.59 -1.25
CA THR A 28 -14.52 -2.38 -1.73
C THR A 28 -14.60 -2.22 -3.25
N GLY A 29 -13.50 -1.88 -3.90
CA GLY A 29 -13.45 -1.67 -5.35
C GLY A 29 -14.28 -0.48 -5.85
N VAL A 30 -14.84 0.34 -4.95
CA VAL A 30 -15.70 1.50 -5.29
C VAL A 30 -14.92 2.58 -6.05
N TYR A 31 -13.62 2.64 -5.88
CA TYR A 31 -12.77 3.58 -6.61
C TYR A 31 -12.42 3.02 -7.98
N ASP A 32 -12.92 3.64 -9.04
CA ASP A 32 -12.60 3.30 -10.43
C ASP A 32 -12.22 4.57 -11.21
N LYS A 33 -11.04 5.10 -10.91
CA LYS A 33 -10.47 6.19 -11.68
C LYS A 33 -9.47 5.61 -12.68
N LYS A 34 -9.91 5.34 -13.91
CA LYS A 34 -8.99 5.05 -15.02
C LYS A 34 -8.17 6.31 -15.30
N THR A 35 -6.98 6.38 -14.74
CA THR A 35 -6.02 7.42 -15.05
C THR A 35 -5.31 7.02 -16.33
N ASN A 36 -5.60 7.70 -17.42
CA ASN A 36 -4.89 7.47 -18.69
C ASN A 36 -3.57 8.25 -18.66
N TRP A 37 -2.48 7.57 -18.41
CA TRP A 37 -1.13 8.12 -18.44
C TRP A 37 -0.59 8.11 -19.88
N LYS A 38 -1.13 8.97 -20.75
CA LYS A 38 -0.64 9.09 -22.14
C LYS A 38 0.87 9.37 -22.12
N ASN A 39 1.61 8.63 -22.96
CA ASN A 39 3.05 8.79 -23.20
C ASN A 39 3.98 8.45 -22.00
N LEU A 40 3.51 7.73 -20.99
CA LEU A 40 4.34 7.25 -19.88
C LEU A 40 4.65 5.75 -19.96
N GLU A 41 4.23 5.12 -21.04
CA GLU A 41 4.51 3.68 -21.25
C GLU A 41 6.01 3.41 -21.26
N THR A 42 6.41 2.38 -20.54
CA THR A 42 7.81 1.98 -20.36
C THR A 42 7.98 0.49 -20.59
N HIS A 43 9.07 0.11 -21.27
CA HIS A 43 9.42 -1.29 -21.48
C HIS A 43 10.68 -1.63 -20.70
N VAL A 44 10.57 -2.58 -19.76
CA VAL A 44 11.68 -3.03 -18.91
C VAL A 44 11.64 -4.55 -18.80
N PHE A 45 12.77 -5.22 -18.90
CA PHE A 45 12.90 -6.68 -18.86
C PHE A 45 11.96 -7.43 -19.84
N GLY A 46 11.74 -6.87 -21.03
CA GLY A 46 10.84 -7.44 -22.02
C GLY A 46 9.35 -7.36 -21.67
N LYS A 47 8.99 -6.63 -20.63
CA LYS A 47 7.59 -6.39 -20.21
C LYS A 47 7.20 -4.94 -20.42
N ARG A 48 5.95 -4.75 -20.79
CA ARG A 48 5.31 -3.45 -20.94
C ARG A 48 4.67 -3.03 -19.63
N PHE A 49 4.94 -1.80 -19.20
CA PHE A 49 4.29 -1.12 -18.07
C PHE A 49 3.54 0.11 -18.57
N GLU A 50 2.34 0.36 -18.09
CA GLU A 50 1.53 1.52 -18.50
C GLU A 50 2.18 2.85 -18.10
N ASN A 51 2.98 2.85 -17.04
CA ASN A 51 3.79 3.96 -16.58
C ASN A 51 4.90 3.47 -15.62
N PRO A 52 5.96 4.26 -15.39
CA PRO A 52 7.09 3.87 -14.55
C PRO A 52 6.84 4.03 -13.04
N LEU A 53 5.65 4.49 -12.61
CA LEU A 53 5.34 4.69 -11.20
C LEU A 53 4.91 3.37 -10.57
N GLY A 54 5.70 2.86 -9.64
CA GLY A 54 5.40 1.66 -8.87
C GLY A 54 5.07 1.97 -7.41
N LEU A 55 4.26 1.13 -6.79
CA LEU A 55 4.08 1.12 -5.34
C LEU A 55 5.06 0.13 -4.71
N ALA A 56 5.90 0.63 -3.80
CA ALA A 56 6.92 -0.17 -3.11
C ALA A 56 6.30 -1.20 -2.15
N ALA A 57 7.06 -2.26 -1.85
CA ALA A 57 6.73 -3.24 -0.83
C ALA A 57 6.47 -2.61 0.54
N GLY A 58 5.63 -3.27 1.34
CA GLY A 58 5.26 -2.80 2.67
C GLY A 58 3.88 -2.14 2.76
N PHE A 59 3.31 -1.72 1.64
CA PHE A 59 1.94 -1.22 1.62
C PHE A 59 0.93 -2.38 1.68
N ASP A 60 0.98 -3.31 0.74
CA ASP A 60 0.14 -4.51 0.72
C ASP A 60 0.98 -5.76 1.01
N LYS A 61 1.13 -6.06 2.30
CA LYS A 61 1.98 -7.16 2.77
C LYS A 61 1.37 -8.54 2.56
N ASN A 62 0.06 -8.60 2.34
CA ASN A 62 -0.68 -9.85 2.26
C ASN A 62 -1.37 -10.06 0.90
N ALA A 63 -1.05 -9.24 -0.12
CA ALA A 63 -1.69 -9.28 -1.45
C ALA A 63 -3.23 -9.10 -1.40
N GLU A 64 -3.72 -8.23 -0.50
CA GLU A 64 -5.16 -8.08 -0.22
C GLU A 64 -5.87 -7.10 -1.15
N VAL A 65 -5.12 -6.17 -1.80
CA VAL A 65 -5.71 -5.03 -2.51
C VAL A 65 -5.05 -4.72 -3.87
N ILE A 66 -4.48 -5.72 -4.51
CA ILE A 66 -3.76 -5.60 -5.80
C ILE A 66 -4.58 -4.80 -6.82
N ARG A 67 -5.82 -5.23 -7.08
CA ARG A 67 -6.70 -4.56 -8.06
C ARG A 67 -7.06 -3.14 -7.64
N GLY A 68 -7.29 -2.93 -6.34
CA GLY A 68 -7.60 -1.60 -5.80
C GLY A 68 -6.43 -0.63 -5.97
N VAL A 69 -5.21 -1.08 -5.73
CA VAL A 69 -3.99 -0.28 -5.90
C VAL A 69 -3.74 0.05 -7.38
N LEU A 70 -3.86 -0.93 -8.28
CA LEU A 70 -3.69 -0.68 -9.72
C LEU A 70 -4.70 0.33 -10.25
N LYS A 71 -5.94 0.33 -9.75
CA LYS A 71 -6.95 1.35 -10.07
C LYS A 71 -6.59 2.77 -9.62
N LEU A 72 -5.66 2.94 -8.66
CA LEU A 72 -5.12 4.25 -8.29
C LEU A 72 -4.18 4.84 -9.36
N GLY A 73 -3.79 4.03 -10.36
CA GLY A 73 -2.97 4.47 -11.48
C GLY A 73 -1.49 4.10 -11.40
N PHE A 74 -1.10 3.23 -10.48
CA PHE A 74 0.24 2.65 -10.48
C PHE A 74 0.42 1.70 -11.67
N GLY A 75 1.57 1.77 -12.35
CA GLY A 75 1.93 0.89 -13.45
C GLY A 75 2.33 -0.51 -12.99
N PHE A 76 2.80 -0.62 -11.75
CA PHE A 76 3.14 -1.88 -11.10
C PHE A 76 3.12 -1.73 -9.57
N LEU A 77 3.20 -2.85 -8.89
CA LEU A 77 3.33 -2.86 -7.43
C LEU A 77 4.24 -4.00 -6.97
N GLU A 78 4.95 -3.77 -5.89
CA GLU A 78 5.72 -4.76 -5.18
C GLU A 78 4.95 -5.17 -3.93
N LEU A 79 4.70 -6.46 -3.79
CA LEU A 79 3.94 -7.02 -2.68
C LEU A 79 4.86 -7.58 -1.60
N GLY A 80 4.42 -7.56 -0.36
CA GLY A 80 5.17 -8.14 0.75
C GLY A 80 5.79 -7.06 1.67
N THR A 81 6.76 -7.41 2.54
CA THR A 81 7.48 -8.69 2.59
C THR A 81 6.57 -9.78 3.18
N VAL A 82 6.64 -10.97 2.60
CA VAL A 82 5.97 -12.16 3.09
C VAL A 82 7.01 -13.11 3.72
N THR A 83 6.64 -13.77 4.80
CA THR A 83 7.47 -14.79 5.48
C THR A 83 6.80 -16.16 5.38
N PRO A 84 7.56 -17.28 5.49
CA PRO A 84 6.97 -18.62 5.44
C PRO A 84 5.83 -18.79 6.47
N MET A 85 6.07 -18.36 7.70
CA MET A 85 5.08 -18.39 8.78
C MET A 85 4.56 -16.97 9.05
N PRO A 86 3.31 -16.82 9.57
CA PRO A 86 2.79 -15.53 10.01
C PRO A 86 3.68 -14.87 11.06
N GLN A 87 3.85 -13.55 10.95
CA GLN A 87 4.56 -12.75 11.95
C GLN A 87 3.69 -11.59 12.41
N ILE A 88 3.58 -11.42 13.73
CA ILE A 88 2.85 -10.30 14.35
C ILE A 88 3.66 -9.00 14.19
N GLY A 89 4.99 -9.10 14.13
CA GLY A 89 5.92 -7.98 14.14
C GLY A 89 6.14 -7.41 15.53
N ASN A 90 6.75 -6.23 15.59
CA ASN A 90 7.08 -5.58 16.85
C ASN A 90 5.84 -5.06 17.59
N PRO A 91 5.92 -4.88 18.93
CA PRO A 91 4.87 -4.23 19.73
C PRO A 91 4.53 -2.82 19.22
N LYS A 92 3.25 -2.46 19.32
CA LYS A 92 2.77 -1.10 18.99
C LYS A 92 3.03 -0.14 20.16
N PRO A 93 3.23 1.18 19.90
CA PRO A 93 3.29 1.83 18.58
C PRO A 93 4.61 1.52 17.84
N ARG A 94 4.53 1.39 16.52
CA ARG A 94 5.66 0.98 15.68
C ARG A 94 5.77 1.74 14.35
N VAL A 95 4.94 2.77 14.18
CA VAL A 95 5.01 3.74 13.08
C VAL A 95 4.81 5.13 13.65
N PHE A 96 5.73 6.04 13.38
CA PHE A 96 5.77 7.38 13.95
C PHE A 96 5.90 8.41 12.82
N LYS A 97 5.04 9.43 12.82
CA LYS A 97 5.16 10.59 11.94
C LYS A 97 6.05 11.63 12.63
N ILE A 98 6.90 12.28 11.86
CA ILE A 98 7.73 13.41 12.30
C ILE A 98 7.41 14.58 11.37
N PRO A 99 6.35 15.35 11.67
CA PRO A 99 5.85 16.41 10.78
C PRO A 99 6.89 17.47 10.47
N GLU A 100 7.76 17.81 11.41
CA GLU A 100 8.79 18.82 11.28
C GLU A 100 9.81 18.49 10.16
N PHE A 101 9.99 17.23 9.88
CA PHE A 101 10.91 16.73 8.85
C PHE A 101 10.19 16.06 7.66
N GLU A 102 8.85 16.14 7.62
CA GLU A 102 8.03 15.43 6.62
C GLU A 102 8.41 13.94 6.51
N ALA A 103 8.77 13.32 7.62
CA ALA A 103 9.35 11.99 7.68
C ALA A 103 8.48 10.98 8.45
N ILE A 104 8.75 9.71 8.21
CA ILE A 104 8.13 8.59 8.94
C ILE A 104 9.24 7.66 9.42
N ILE A 105 9.22 7.34 10.71
CA ILE A 105 10.04 6.25 11.28
C ILE A 105 9.14 5.04 11.51
N GLN A 106 9.61 3.87 11.12
CA GLN A 106 8.87 2.63 11.35
C GLN A 106 9.81 1.51 11.86
N ARG A 107 9.23 0.66 12.71
CA ARG A 107 9.84 -0.59 13.21
C ARG A 107 8.80 -1.72 13.19
N LEU A 108 8.19 -1.96 12.04
CA LEU A 108 7.06 -2.89 11.90
C LEU A 108 7.43 -4.34 12.21
N GLY A 109 8.67 -4.77 11.90
CA GLY A 109 9.13 -6.13 12.21
C GLY A 109 8.52 -7.18 11.31
N PHE A 110 8.36 -6.88 10.01
CA PHE A 110 7.89 -7.80 8.96
C PHE A 110 6.54 -8.45 9.27
N ASN A 111 5.61 -7.71 9.87
CA ASN A 111 4.27 -8.21 10.17
C ASN A 111 3.50 -8.60 8.89
N ASN A 112 3.08 -9.85 8.81
CA ASN A 112 2.31 -10.41 7.70
C ASN A 112 1.60 -11.70 8.14
N ARG A 113 0.71 -12.24 7.28
CA ARG A 113 -0.08 -13.43 7.58
C ARG A 113 0.52 -14.74 7.04
N GLY A 114 1.77 -14.70 6.60
CA GLY A 114 2.47 -15.86 6.05
C GLY A 114 2.15 -16.14 4.59
N VAL A 115 2.96 -17.00 3.99
CA VAL A 115 2.92 -17.30 2.55
C VAL A 115 1.62 -17.96 2.11
N GLU A 116 1.01 -18.79 2.96
CA GLU A 116 -0.24 -19.47 2.59
C GLU A 116 -1.39 -18.49 2.36
N GLU A 117 -1.57 -17.52 3.27
CA GLU A 117 -2.59 -16.50 3.13
C GLU A 117 -2.28 -15.54 1.95
N PHE A 118 -1.01 -15.20 1.79
CA PHE A 118 -0.53 -14.40 0.66
C PHE A 118 -0.90 -15.05 -0.69
N LEU A 119 -0.63 -16.35 -0.85
CA LEU A 119 -0.93 -17.07 -2.10
C LEU A 119 -2.44 -17.21 -2.35
N LYS A 120 -3.27 -17.31 -1.30
CA LYS A 120 -4.74 -17.27 -1.47
C LYS A 120 -5.22 -15.95 -2.02
N ASN A 121 -4.66 -14.85 -1.56
CA ASN A 121 -5.05 -13.50 -1.97
C ASN A 121 -4.49 -13.12 -3.36
N LEU A 122 -3.40 -13.76 -3.78
CA LEU A 122 -2.75 -13.49 -5.07
C LEU A 122 -3.57 -14.04 -6.27
N LYS A 123 -4.48 -14.99 -6.06
CA LYS A 123 -5.37 -15.56 -7.08
C LYS A 123 -6.51 -14.59 -7.42
#